data_e51071c54f2afec4b8b474543dec3115
#
_entry.id   e51071c54f2afec4b8b474543dec3115
#
_cell.length_a   1.000
_cell.length_b   1.000
_cell.length_c   1.000
_cell.angle_alpha   90.00
_cell.angle_beta   90.00
_cell.angle_gamma   90.00
#
_symmetry.space_group_name_H-M   'P 1'
#
loop_
_entity.id
_entity.type
_entity.pdbx_description
1 polymer ?
#
loop_
_entity_poly.entity_id
_entity_poly.type
_entity_poly.pdbx_seq_one_letter_code
_entity_poly.pdbx_strand_id
1 'polypeptide(L)'
;ICRRFELTPRLRKLFVESRAKAQECLHALARSLPSEPSRVYHRLAGFRTELILFMMAAADQEKVKKAISLYFTHLRRTAIFLKGEDLQQMGVRPGPIYREVFQAVFDAKLNGRVKTREEELEFARERLRGGPPETPPFGRP
;
A
#
# COMPACT_ATOMS: atom_id res chain seq x y z
N ILE A 1 -7.65 -30.13 -4.95
CA ILE A 1 -6.23 -29.82 -4.65
C ILE A 1 -5.93 -30.11 -3.18
N CYS A 2 -6.72 -29.63 -2.21
CA CYS A 2 -6.44 -29.83 -0.77
C CYS A 2 -6.41 -31.29 -0.30
N ARG A 3 -7.14 -32.20 -0.96
CA ARG A 3 -7.11 -33.64 -0.64
C ARG A 3 -5.83 -34.33 -1.07
N ARG A 4 -5.12 -33.79 -2.07
CA ARG A 4 -3.89 -34.37 -2.62
C ARG A 4 -2.64 -34.05 -1.80
N PHE A 5 -2.70 -33.00 -0.93
CA PHE A 5 -1.55 -32.54 -0.16
C PHE A 5 -1.68 -32.78 1.35
N GLU A 6 -2.63 -33.60 1.82
CA GLU A 6 -2.82 -33.96 3.24
C GLU A 6 -2.69 -32.78 4.22
N LEU A 7 -3.25 -31.61 3.85
CA LEU A 7 -3.18 -30.41 4.67
C LEU A 7 -3.94 -30.62 5.98
N THR A 8 -3.32 -30.23 7.10
CA THR A 8 -4.00 -30.22 8.39
C THR A 8 -5.25 -29.35 8.35
N PRO A 9 -6.30 -29.62 9.14
CA PRO A 9 -7.53 -28.83 9.16
C PRO A 9 -7.29 -27.34 9.37
N ARG A 10 -6.30 -27.00 10.20
CA ARG A 10 -5.90 -25.60 10.48
C ARG A 10 -5.31 -24.92 9.23
N LEU A 11 -4.42 -25.59 8.53
CA LEU A 11 -3.81 -25.06 7.30
C LEU A 11 -4.84 -24.94 6.18
N ARG A 12 -5.75 -25.91 6.08
CA ARG A 12 -6.85 -25.87 5.11
C ARG A 12 -7.75 -24.65 5.35
N LYS A 13 -8.16 -24.42 6.60
CA LYS A 13 -9.00 -23.25 6.97
C LYS A 13 -8.28 -21.96 6.62
N LEU A 14 -7.02 -21.80 7.05
CA LEU A 14 -6.21 -20.62 6.76
C LEU A 14 -6.09 -20.36 5.25
N PHE A 15 -5.87 -21.41 4.46
CA PHE A 15 -5.75 -21.30 3.02
C PHE A 15 -7.04 -20.86 2.34
N VAL A 16 -8.19 -21.39 2.77
CA VAL A 16 -9.52 -21.03 2.24
C VAL A 16 -9.85 -19.58 2.58
N GLU A 17 -9.66 -19.18 3.84
CA GLU A 17 -9.93 -17.81 4.29
C GLU A 17 -9.02 -16.78 3.58
N SER A 18 -7.74 -17.10 3.44
CA SER A 18 -6.79 -16.23 2.75
C SER A 18 -7.13 -16.07 1.26
N ARG A 19 -7.59 -17.16 0.63
CA ARG A 19 -8.03 -17.13 -0.78
C ARG A 19 -9.31 -16.30 -0.95
N ALA A 20 -10.28 -16.41 -0.05
CA ALA A 20 -11.48 -15.59 -0.08
C ALA A 20 -11.16 -14.10 0.00
N LYS A 21 -10.32 -13.69 0.95
CA LYS A 21 -9.83 -12.30 1.09
C LYS A 21 -9.09 -11.83 -0.16
N ALA A 22 -8.27 -12.68 -0.77
CA ALA A 22 -7.57 -12.35 -2.01
C ALA A 22 -8.55 -12.12 -3.18
N GLN A 23 -9.60 -12.92 -3.28
CA GLN A 23 -10.64 -12.73 -4.29
C GLN A 23 -11.44 -11.43 -4.08
N GLU A 24 -11.81 -11.12 -2.84
CA GLU A 24 -12.47 -9.84 -2.51
C GLU A 24 -11.59 -8.65 -2.89
N CYS A 25 -10.29 -8.71 -2.56
CA CYS A 25 -9.33 -7.70 -2.94
C CYS A 25 -9.22 -7.55 -4.47
N LEU A 26 -9.19 -8.66 -5.20
CA LEU A 26 -9.15 -8.69 -6.66
C LEU A 26 -10.37 -8.00 -7.27
N HIS A 27 -11.57 -8.31 -6.78
CA HIS A 27 -12.80 -7.66 -7.22
C HIS A 27 -12.81 -6.16 -6.88
N ALA A 28 -12.32 -5.78 -5.71
CA ALA A 28 -12.20 -4.39 -5.31
C ALA A 28 -11.20 -3.61 -6.18
N LEU A 29 -10.07 -4.22 -6.54
CA LEU A 29 -9.11 -3.65 -7.50
C LEU A 29 -9.75 -3.48 -8.87
N ALA A 30 -10.41 -4.50 -9.39
CA ALA A 30 -11.05 -4.46 -10.70
C ALA A 30 -12.08 -3.32 -10.84
N ARG A 31 -12.81 -3.02 -9.76
CA ARG A 31 -13.78 -1.92 -9.73
C ARG A 31 -13.15 -0.54 -9.53
N SER A 32 -12.05 -0.46 -8.80
CA SER A 32 -11.42 0.83 -8.44
C SER A 32 -10.40 1.33 -9.45
N LEU A 33 -9.93 0.49 -10.37
CA LEU A 33 -8.97 0.89 -11.40
C LEU A 33 -9.64 1.62 -12.59
N PRO A 34 -9.00 2.68 -13.12
CA PRO A 34 -7.69 3.20 -12.77
C PRO A 34 -7.67 3.94 -11.44
N SER A 35 -6.63 3.77 -10.64
CA SER A 35 -6.45 4.43 -9.35
C SER A 35 -4.98 4.82 -9.12
N GLU A 36 -4.74 5.71 -8.17
CA GLU A 36 -3.39 6.12 -7.79
C GLU A 36 -2.54 4.92 -7.33
N PRO A 37 -1.24 4.88 -7.67
CA PRO A 37 -0.34 3.81 -7.26
C PRO A 37 -0.29 3.56 -5.74
N SER A 38 -0.41 4.59 -4.92
CA SER A 38 -0.50 4.48 -3.46
C SER A 38 -1.68 3.61 -3.02
N ARG A 39 -2.84 3.76 -3.64
CA ARG A 39 -4.03 2.93 -3.34
C ARG A 39 -3.82 1.47 -3.69
N VAL A 40 -3.17 1.20 -4.82
CA VAL A 40 -2.80 -0.17 -5.22
C VAL A 40 -1.84 -0.76 -4.18
N TYR A 41 -0.83 0.01 -3.77
CA TYR A 41 0.12 -0.41 -2.75
C TYR A 41 -0.58 -0.80 -1.45
N HIS A 42 -1.41 0.07 -0.88
CA HIS A 42 -2.08 -0.18 0.41
C HIS A 42 -3.03 -1.37 0.37
N ARG A 43 -3.64 -1.64 -0.78
CA ARG A 43 -4.49 -2.82 -0.94
C ARG A 43 -3.71 -4.13 -0.97
N LEU A 44 -2.51 -4.12 -1.57
CA LEU A 44 -1.71 -5.32 -1.77
C LEU A 44 -0.70 -5.58 -0.64
N ALA A 45 -0.22 -4.54 0.03
CA ALA A 45 0.85 -4.63 1.03
C ALA A 45 0.53 -5.55 2.23
N GLY A 46 -0.75 -5.74 2.55
CA GLY A 46 -1.19 -6.66 3.62
C GLY A 46 -1.22 -8.13 3.23
N PHE A 47 -1.02 -8.47 1.96
CA PHE A 47 -1.06 -9.84 1.49
C PHE A 47 0.34 -10.45 1.35
N ARG A 48 0.43 -11.75 1.56
CA ARG A 48 1.64 -12.52 1.25
C ARG A 48 1.88 -12.57 -0.26
N THR A 49 3.14 -12.68 -0.65
CA THR A 49 3.55 -12.72 -2.06
C THR A 49 2.81 -13.80 -2.85
N GLU A 50 2.62 -14.98 -2.25
CA GLU A 50 1.93 -16.12 -2.89
C GLU A 50 0.47 -15.79 -3.23
N LEU A 51 -0.21 -15.04 -2.34
CA LEU A 51 -1.60 -14.62 -2.58
C LEU A 51 -1.69 -13.53 -3.65
N ILE A 52 -0.70 -12.63 -3.72
CA ILE A 52 -0.66 -11.60 -4.76
C ILE A 52 -0.38 -12.25 -6.13
N LEU A 53 0.49 -13.25 -6.19
CA LEU A 53 0.71 -14.05 -7.40
C LEU A 53 -0.54 -14.83 -7.81
N PHE A 54 -1.26 -15.39 -6.84
CA PHE A 54 -2.57 -16.00 -7.10
C PHE A 54 -3.56 -14.99 -7.68
N MET A 55 -3.64 -13.78 -7.10
CA MET A 55 -4.50 -12.70 -7.63
C MET A 55 -4.12 -12.32 -9.06
N MET A 56 -2.82 -12.26 -9.36
CA MET A 56 -2.34 -11.96 -10.71
C MET A 56 -2.75 -13.04 -11.72
N ALA A 57 -2.62 -14.32 -11.33
CA ALA A 57 -3.02 -15.45 -12.17
C ALA A 57 -4.54 -15.56 -12.36
N ALA A 58 -5.32 -15.18 -11.33
CA ALA A 58 -6.78 -15.22 -11.34
C ALA A 58 -7.44 -13.97 -11.94
N ALA A 59 -6.67 -12.94 -12.25
CA ALA A 59 -7.20 -11.70 -12.81
C ALA A 59 -7.60 -11.88 -14.28
N ASP A 60 -8.85 -11.58 -14.61
CA ASP A 60 -9.35 -11.60 -16.01
C ASP A 60 -9.02 -10.30 -16.75
N GLN A 61 -8.93 -9.19 -16.02
CA GLN A 61 -8.75 -7.86 -16.60
C GLN A 61 -7.26 -7.49 -16.67
N GLU A 62 -6.82 -7.09 -17.84
CA GLU A 62 -5.44 -6.68 -18.09
C GLU A 62 -4.99 -5.49 -17.21
N LYS A 63 -5.90 -4.55 -16.93
CA LYS A 63 -5.62 -3.42 -16.02
C LYS A 63 -5.24 -3.87 -14.60
N VAL A 64 -5.85 -4.95 -14.12
CA VAL A 64 -5.55 -5.52 -12.80
C VAL A 64 -4.17 -6.19 -12.81
N LYS A 65 -3.85 -6.96 -13.85
CA LYS A 65 -2.53 -7.57 -14.01
C LYS A 65 -1.43 -6.52 -14.06
N LYS A 66 -1.64 -5.44 -14.81
CA LYS A 66 -0.71 -4.30 -14.86
C LYS A 66 -0.50 -3.64 -13.51
N ALA A 67 -1.57 -3.43 -12.72
CA ALA A 67 -1.49 -2.85 -11.39
C ALA A 67 -0.70 -3.76 -10.42
N ILE A 68 -0.93 -5.07 -10.45
CA ILE A 68 -0.19 -6.04 -9.63
C ILE A 68 1.28 -6.11 -10.09
N SER A 69 1.54 -6.10 -11.40
CA SER A 69 2.90 -6.05 -11.94
C SER A 69 3.64 -4.79 -11.47
N LEU A 70 2.99 -3.63 -11.51
CA LEU A 70 3.55 -2.37 -11.01
C LEU A 70 3.89 -2.46 -9.52
N TYR A 71 3.06 -3.12 -8.72
CA TYR A 71 3.34 -3.35 -7.31
C TYR A 71 4.65 -4.13 -7.11
N PHE A 72 4.87 -5.21 -7.84
CA PHE A 72 6.08 -6.02 -7.72
C PHE A 72 7.33 -5.33 -8.25
N THR A 73 7.23 -4.62 -9.37
CA THR A 73 8.38 -4.02 -10.04
C THR A 73 8.84 -2.72 -9.39
N HIS A 74 7.91 -1.90 -8.90
CA HIS A 74 8.19 -0.55 -8.42
C HIS A 74 7.70 -0.29 -6.99
N LEU A 75 6.39 -0.46 -6.73
CA LEU A 75 5.79 0.05 -5.50
C LEU A 75 6.34 -0.63 -4.25
N ARG A 76 6.53 -1.94 -4.28
CA ARG A 76 7.06 -2.73 -3.16
C ARG A 76 8.46 -2.31 -2.73
N ARG A 77 9.26 -1.76 -3.64
CA ARG A 77 10.65 -1.35 -3.41
C ARG A 77 10.78 0.12 -3.06
N THR A 78 9.69 0.87 -3.10
CA THR A 78 9.68 2.30 -2.79
C THR A 78 10.03 2.50 -1.31
N ALA A 79 11.02 3.36 -1.06
CA ALA A 79 11.42 3.79 0.26
C ALA A 79 11.56 5.31 0.29
N ILE A 80 11.26 5.94 1.41
CA ILE A 80 11.45 7.37 1.62
C ILE A 80 12.84 7.65 2.20
N PHE A 81 13.38 8.82 1.89
CA PHE A 81 14.65 9.32 2.44
C PHE A 81 14.43 10.12 3.73
N LEU A 82 13.23 10.65 3.94
CA LEU A 82 12.85 11.42 5.11
C LEU A 82 13.02 10.59 6.39
N LYS A 83 13.69 11.18 7.40
CA LYS A 83 13.92 10.57 8.71
C LYS A 83 13.23 11.34 9.82
N GLY A 84 13.11 10.72 11.00
CA GLY A 84 12.57 11.36 12.20
C GLY A 84 13.37 12.59 12.64
N GLU A 85 14.69 12.55 12.44
CA GLU A 85 15.61 13.66 12.72
C GLU A 85 15.30 14.90 11.88
N ASP A 86 14.92 14.70 10.61
CA ASP A 86 14.55 15.79 9.71
C ASP A 86 13.31 16.53 10.24
N LEU A 87 12.31 15.79 10.75
CA LEU A 87 11.11 16.37 11.36
C LEU A 87 11.41 17.10 12.68
N GLN A 88 12.35 16.60 13.48
CA GLN A 88 12.82 17.30 14.69
C GLN A 88 13.50 18.62 14.34
N GLN A 89 14.34 18.64 13.30
CA GLN A 89 14.97 19.87 12.81
C GLN A 89 13.96 20.90 12.28
N MET A 90 12.79 20.43 11.81
CA MET A 90 11.67 21.28 11.44
C MET A 90 10.84 21.78 12.65
N GLY A 91 11.27 21.45 13.87
CA GLY A 91 10.61 21.87 15.11
C GLY A 91 9.42 21.02 15.53
N VAL A 92 9.21 19.87 14.90
CA VAL A 92 8.09 18.98 15.21
C VAL A 92 8.48 18.05 16.37
N ARG A 93 7.66 18.00 17.43
CA ARG A 93 7.84 17.05 18.52
C ARG A 93 7.45 15.63 18.10
N PRO A 94 8.20 14.58 18.53
CA PRO A 94 7.85 13.20 18.27
C PRO A 94 6.43 12.88 18.76
N GLY A 95 5.62 12.28 17.87
CA GLY A 95 4.23 11.96 18.19
C GLY A 95 3.46 11.45 16.97
N PRO A 96 2.12 11.34 17.06
CA PRO A 96 1.28 10.84 15.98
C PRO A 96 1.48 11.56 14.65
N ILE A 97 1.79 12.86 14.69
CA ILE A 97 2.05 13.69 13.50
C ILE A 97 3.19 13.13 12.62
N TYR A 98 4.20 12.50 13.24
CA TYR A 98 5.28 11.86 12.49
C TYR A 98 4.75 10.80 11.54
N ARG A 99 3.87 9.93 12.06
CA ARG A 99 3.27 8.86 11.28
C ARG A 99 2.46 9.41 10.11
N GLU A 100 1.71 10.47 10.34
CA GLU A 100 0.90 11.13 9.30
C GLU A 100 1.78 11.74 8.21
N VAL A 101 2.83 12.45 8.59
CA VAL A 101 3.77 13.07 7.64
C VAL A 101 4.52 11.99 6.84
N PHE A 102 5.04 10.96 7.50
CA PHE A 102 5.71 9.85 6.81
C PHE A 102 4.79 9.15 5.82
N GLN A 103 3.54 8.91 6.21
CA GLN A 103 2.55 8.28 5.34
C GLN A 103 2.24 9.17 4.13
N ALA A 104 2.06 10.47 4.34
CA ALA A 104 1.78 11.42 3.27
C ALA A 104 2.95 11.53 2.27
N VAL A 105 4.18 11.60 2.77
CA VAL A 105 5.40 11.62 1.92
C VAL A 105 5.54 10.30 1.15
N PHE A 106 5.29 9.16 1.81
CA PHE A 106 5.34 7.85 1.18
C PHE A 106 4.31 7.73 0.05
N ASP A 107 3.07 8.16 0.29
CA ASP A 107 2.02 8.16 -0.73
C ASP A 107 2.35 9.09 -1.90
N ALA A 108 2.88 10.28 -1.61
CA ALA A 108 3.34 11.20 -2.64
C ALA A 108 4.46 10.59 -3.50
N LYS A 109 5.37 9.84 -2.88
CA LYS A 109 6.44 9.12 -3.58
C LYS A 109 5.92 7.98 -4.43
N LEU A 110 5.02 7.16 -3.91
CA LEU A 110 4.35 6.09 -4.67
C LEU A 110 3.62 6.65 -5.90
N ASN A 111 3.00 7.82 -5.76
CA ASN A 111 2.28 8.50 -6.84
C ASN A 111 3.22 9.29 -7.78
N GLY A 112 4.53 9.27 -7.55
CA GLY A 112 5.52 9.95 -8.37
C GLY A 112 5.57 11.47 -8.22
N ARG A 113 4.93 12.03 -7.19
CA ARG A 113 4.90 13.48 -6.91
C ARG A 113 6.22 13.98 -6.33
N VAL A 114 6.91 13.14 -5.58
CA VAL A 114 8.23 13.42 -5.01
C VAL A 114 9.19 12.30 -5.37
N LYS A 115 10.42 12.62 -5.73
CA LYS A 115 11.44 11.66 -6.18
C LYS A 115 12.74 11.78 -5.41
N THR A 116 13.15 13.01 -5.10
CA THR A 116 14.40 13.31 -4.40
C THR A 116 14.17 13.55 -2.91
N ARG A 117 15.25 13.52 -2.13
CA ARG A 117 15.20 13.84 -0.69
C ARG A 117 14.74 15.29 -0.46
N GLU A 118 15.19 16.21 -1.27
CA GLU A 118 14.86 17.63 -1.18
C GLU A 118 13.36 17.84 -1.39
N GLU A 119 12.78 17.17 -2.39
CA GLU A 119 11.34 17.21 -2.65
C GLU A 119 10.52 16.59 -1.50
N GLU A 120 11.01 15.50 -0.89
CA GLU A 120 10.38 14.91 0.29
C GLU A 120 10.38 15.87 1.50
N LEU A 121 11.50 16.55 1.74
CA LEU A 121 11.62 17.53 2.82
C LEU A 121 10.70 18.72 2.59
N GLU A 122 10.62 19.24 1.37
CA GLU A 122 9.73 20.34 1.05
C GLU A 122 8.27 19.96 1.18
N PHE A 123 7.88 18.78 0.65
CA PHE A 123 6.54 18.24 0.82
C PHE A 123 6.16 18.07 2.29
N ALA A 124 7.08 17.59 3.12
CA ALA A 124 6.86 17.45 4.56
C ALA A 124 6.65 18.82 5.23
N ARG A 125 7.42 19.86 4.85
CA ARG A 125 7.24 21.22 5.36
C ARG A 125 5.89 21.82 4.98
N GLU A 126 5.50 21.68 3.71
CA GLU A 126 4.19 22.13 3.25
C GLU A 126 3.06 21.46 4.01
N ARG A 127 3.20 20.15 4.24
CA ARG A 127 2.23 19.37 4.99
C ARG A 127 2.08 19.84 6.42
N LEU A 128 3.16 20.18 7.08
CA LEU A 128 3.18 20.71 8.45
C LEU A 128 2.58 22.12 8.54
N ARG A 129 2.75 22.96 7.50
CA ARG A 129 2.18 24.32 7.43
C ARG A 129 0.68 24.32 7.14
N GLY A 130 0.21 23.36 6.33
CA GLY A 130 -1.19 23.32 5.84
C GLY A 130 -2.20 22.70 6.81
N GLY A 131 -1.78 22.27 8.01
CA GLY A 131 -2.63 21.52 8.95
C GLY A 131 -2.90 20.07 8.49
N PRO A 132 -3.65 19.27 9.27
CA PRO A 132 -3.97 17.93 8.88
C PRO A 132 -4.78 17.95 7.58
N PRO A 133 -4.43 17.11 6.60
CA PRO A 133 -5.26 16.97 5.42
C PRO A 133 -6.63 16.48 5.84
N GLU A 134 -7.64 16.93 5.14
CA GLU A 134 -8.88 16.20 5.13
C GLU A 134 -8.58 14.75 4.75
N THR A 135 -8.59 13.90 5.73
CA THR A 135 -8.54 12.47 5.56
C THR A 135 -9.74 12.09 4.70
N PRO A 136 -9.56 11.51 3.51
CA PRO A 136 -10.68 10.78 2.93
C PRO A 136 -11.07 9.73 3.99
N PRO A 137 -12.34 9.61 4.34
CA PRO A 137 -12.75 8.67 5.36
C PRO A 137 -12.45 7.25 4.86
N PHE A 138 -11.33 6.69 5.31
CA PHE A 138 -11.22 5.25 5.31
C PHE A 138 -12.29 4.78 6.29
N GLY A 139 -13.35 4.22 5.74
CA GLY A 139 -14.40 3.62 6.52
C GLY A 139 -13.79 2.75 7.60
N ARG A 140 -14.14 3.06 8.83
CA ARG A 140 -13.92 2.17 9.96
C ARG A 140 -14.59 0.82 9.63
N PRO A 141 -13.97 -0.28 10.02
CA PRO A 141 -14.62 -1.58 9.90
C PRO A 141 -15.94 -1.61 10.66
#